data_35558748d9f5e5a0fc9a177ef0111612
#
_entry.id   35558748d9f5e5a0fc9a177ef0111612
#
_cell.length_a   1.000
_cell.length_b   1.000
_cell.length_c   1.000
_cell.angle_alpha   90.00
_cell.angle_beta   90.00
_cell.angle_gamma   90.00
#
_symmetry.space_group_name_H-M   'P 1'
#
loop_
_entity.id
_entity.type
_entity.pdbx_description
1 polymer ?
#
loop_
_entity_poly.entity_id
_entity_poly.type
_entity_poly.pdbx_seq_one_letter_code
_entity_poly.pdbx_strand_id
1 'polypeptide(L)'
;MLEPVQIALDDSGWNAEDIDEVVLVGGSTRIPMVQQLVKTLVPNDPCQSVNPDEVVAIGAAIQSGIISGDLQDLLLNDVTPLSLGLETIGGLMKVLIPRNTPCLLYTSPSPRDEKVSRMPSSA
;
A
#
# COMPACT_ATOMS: atom_id res chain seq x y z
N MET A 1 17.00 -1.53 -0.06
CA MET A 1 15.93 -1.41 -1.07
C MET A 1 15.44 -2.74 -1.61
N LEU A 2 16.28 -3.76 -1.73
CA LEU A 2 15.89 -5.12 -2.14
C LEU A 2 14.97 -5.80 -1.13
N GLU A 3 15.27 -5.67 0.14
CA GLU A 3 14.56 -6.35 1.23
C GLU A 3 13.04 -6.07 1.26
N PRO A 4 12.55 -4.82 1.17
CA PRO A 4 11.11 -4.57 1.14
C PRO A 4 10.40 -5.17 -0.06
N VAL A 5 11.04 -5.22 -1.23
CA VAL A 5 10.48 -5.82 -2.43
C VAL A 5 10.38 -7.34 -2.28
N GLN A 6 11.44 -7.96 -1.74
CA GLN A 6 11.45 -9.39 -1.48
C GLN A 6 10.36 -9.78 -0.48
N ILE A 7 10.24 -9.04 0.62
CA ILE A 7 9.18 -9.25 1.62
C ILE A 7 7.79 -9.14 0.99
N ALA A 8 7.58 -8.16 0.12
CA ALA A 8 6.29 -7.98 -0.54
C ALA A 8 5.94 -9.14 -1.49
N LEU A 9 6.92 -9.65 -2.23
CA LEU A 9 6.75 -10.83 -3.08
C LEU A 9 6.46 -12.07 -2.24
N ASP A 10 7.23 -12.31 -1.18
CA ASP A 10 7.05 -13.45 -0.29
C ASP A 10 5.67 -13.41 0.39
N ASP A 11 5.23 -12.24 0.87
CA ASP A 11 3.92 -12.05 1.49
C ASP A 11 2.76 -12.24 0.51
N SER A 12 2.94 -11.86 -0.75
CA SER A 12 1.92 -12.05 -1.79
C SER A 12 1.80 -13.49 -2.27
N GLY A 13 2.85 -14.29 -2.07
CA GLY A 13 2.96 -15.64 -2.62
C GLY A 13 3.21 -15.68 -4.13
N TRP A 14 3.56 -14.55 -4.73
CA TRP A 14 3.85 -14.44 -6.16
C TRP A 14 5.35 -14.46 -6.43
N ASN A 15 5.73 -15.00 -7.57
CA ASN A 15 7.10 -14.92 -8.05
C ASN A 15 7.30 -13.67 -8.90
N ALA A 16 8.55 -13.25 -9.07
CA ALA A 16 8.88 -12.12 -9.92
C ALA A 16 8.45 -12.32 -11.40
N GLU A 17 8.33 -13.57 -11.83
CA GLU A 17 7.88 -13.95 -13.17
C GLU A 17 6.37 -13.78 -13.37
N ASP A 18 5.60 -13.77 -12.29
CA ASP A 18 4.14 -13.59 -12.29
C ASP A 18 3.73 -12.11 -12.38
N ILE A 19 4.71 -11.19 -12.36
CA ILE A 19 4.48 -9.75 -12.41
C ILE A 19 4.33 -9.31 -13.88
N ASP A 20 3.16 -8.85 -14.24
CA ASP A 20 2.87 -8.38 -15.60
C ASP A 20 3.49 -7.01 -15.88
N GLU A 21 3.44 -6.10 -14.93
CA GLU A 21 3.89 -4.73 -15.10
C GLU A 21 4.48 -4.14 -13.82
N VAL A 22 5.54 -3.34 -13.97
CA VAL A 22 6.17 -2.60 -12.86
C VAL A 22 6.01 -1.11 -13.09
N VAL A 23 5.38 -0.43 -12.17
CA VAL A 23 5.21 1.03 -12.18
C VAL A 23 6.09 1.65 -11.11
N LEU A 24 7.01 2.52 -11.53
CA LEU A 24 7.89 3.25 -10.62
C LEU A 24 7.20 4.53 -10.15
N VAL A 25 7.18 4.74 -8.84
CA VAL A 25 6.50 5.88 -8.19
C VAL A 25 7.46 6.65 -7.31
N GLY A 26 7.38 7.98 -7.38
CA GLY A 26 8.21 8.91 -6.63
C GLY A 26 9.51 9.31 -7.32
N GLY A 27 9.96 10.53 -7.06
CA GLY A 27 11.13 11.12 -7.71
C GLY A 27 12.43 10.34 -7.52
N SER A 28 12.59 9.64 -6.40
CA SER A 28 13.77 8.80 -6.12
C SER A 28 13.93 7.63 -7.10
N THR A 29 12.84 7.20 -7.75
CA THR A 29 12.89 6.12 -8.76
C THR A 29 13.51 6.55 -10.08
N ARG A 30 13.80 7.84 -10.25
CA ARG A 30 14.56 8.37 -11.38
C ARG A 30 16.06 8.06 -11.30
N ILE A 31 16.56 7.67 -10.13
CA ILE A 31 17.97 7.28 -9.94
C ILE A 31 18.27 6.05 -10.79
N PRO A 32 19.26 6.10 -11.69
CA PRO A 32 19.56 4.98 -12.60
C PRO A 32 19.81 3.65 -11.89
N MET A 33 20.46 3.70 -10.73
CA MET A 33 20.72 2.50 -9.92
C MET A 33 19.41 1.82 -9.46
N VAL A 34 18.38 2.59 -9.11
CA VAL A 34 17.07 2.06 -8.73
C VAL A 34 16.42 1.35 -9.90
N GLN A 35 16.47 1.96 -11.08
CA GLN A 35 15.90 1.37 -12.30
C GLN A 35 16.64 0.09 -12.70
N GLN A 36 17.97 0.08 -12.61
CA GLN A 36 18.76 -1.13 -12.86
C GLN A 36 18.45 -2.24 -11.88
N LEU A 37 18.29 -1.90 -10.60
CA LEU A 37 17.93 -2.85 -9.56
C LEU A 37 16.59 -3.52 -9.84
N VAL A 38 15.57 -2.73 -10.20
CA VAL A 38 14.25 -3.25 -10.53
C VAL A 38 14.31 -4.20 -11.73
N LYS A 39 15.07 -3.86 -12.77
CA LYS A 39 15.31 -4.73 -13.95
C LYS A 39 16.00 -6.05 -13.61
N THR A 40 16.75 -6.11 -12.53
CA THR A 40 17.36 -7.37 -12.07
C THR A 40 16.41 -8.24 -11.25
N LEU A 41 15.39 -7.62 -10.67
CA LEU A 41 14.40 -8.32 -9.82
C LEU A 41 13.23 -8.89 -10.60
N VAL A 42 12.78 -8.16 -11.61
CA VAL A 42 11.62 -8.52 -12.42
C VAL A 42 12.04 -8.59 -13.89
N PRO A 43 11.64 -9.65 -14.62
CA PRO A 43 12.04 -9.82 -16.04
C PRO A 43 11.54 -8.69 -16.94
N ASN A 44 10.45 -8.04 -16.55
CA ASN A 44 9.80 -7.01 -17.35
C ASN A 44 10.43 -5.63 -17.10
N ASP A 45 10.61 -4.85 -18.17
CA ASP A 45 11.05 -3.48 -18.06
C ASP A 45 10.00 -2.62 -17.34
N PRO A 46 10.42 -1.71 -16.44
CA PRO A 46 9.48 -0.79 -15.80
C PRO A 46 8.70 0.04 -16.80
N CYS A 47 7.42 0.21 -16.54
CA CYS A 47 6.52 1.03 -17.34
C CYS A 47 7.02 2.49 -17.41
N GLN A 48 7.18 3.00 -18.63
CA GLN A 48 7.64 4.38 -18.88
C GLN A 48 6.48 5.32 -19.26
N SER A 49 5.27 4.79 -19.39
CA SER A 49 4.10 5.58 -19.79
C SER A 49 3.57 6.48 -18.68
N VAL A 50 3.97 6.23 -17.44
CA VAL A 50 3.50 6.95 -16.27
C VAL A 50 4.60 7.83 -15.70
N ASN A 51 4.30 9.11 -15.45
CA ASN A 51 5.22 10.02 -14.79
C ASN A 51 5.32 9.70 -13.29
N PRO A 52 6.49 9.30 -12.78
CA PRO A 52 6.66 8.93 -11.37
C PRO A 52 6.33 10.05 -10.37
N ASP A 53 6.44 11.31 -10.79
CA ASP A 53 6.19 12.46 -9.93
C ASP A 53 4.71 12.81 -9.82
N GLU A 54 3.92 12.46 -10.83
CA GLU A 54 2.51 12.86 -10.96
C GLU A 54 1.52 11.73 -10.69
N VAL A 55 1.96 10.48 -10.77
CA VAL A 55 1.09 9.31 -10.70
C VAL A 55 0.30 9.22 -9.39
N VAL A 56 0.87 9.68 -8.27
CA VAL A 56 0.18 9.70 -6.97
C VAL A 56 -0.97 10.70 -6.99
N ALA A 57 -0.77 11.89 -7.58
CA ALA A 57 -1.80 12.90 -7.72
C ALA A 57 -2.94 12.43 -8.65
N ILE A 58 -2.59 11.75 -9.74
CA ILE A 58 -3.56 11.14 -10.66
C ILE A 58 -4.36 10.06 -9.93
N GLY A 59 -3.71 9.18 -9.18
CA GLY A 59 -4.36 8.16 -8.37
C GLY A 59 -5.30 8.74 -7.31
N ALA A 60 -4.90 9.83 -6.66
CA ALA A 60 -5.73 10.54 -5.69
C ALA A 60 -6.98 11.16 -6.36
N ALA A 61 -6.85 11.69 -7.57
CA ALA A 61 -7.97 12.21 -8.33
C ALA A 61 -8.96 11.10 -8.71
N ILE A 62 -8.47 9.95 -9.15
CA ILE A 62 -9.28 8.75 -9.46
C ILE A 62 -10.01 8.28 -8.20
N GLN A 63 -9.32 8.19 -7.06
CA GLN A 63 -9.92 7.80 -5.78
C GLN A 63 -11.00 8.79 -5.33
N SER A 64 -10.81 10.09 -5.58
CA SER A 64 -11.84 11.10 -5.35
C SER A 64 -13.10 10.84 -6.18
N GLY A 65 -12.93 10.48 -7.46
CA GLY A 65 -14.03 10.09 -8.34
C GLY A 65 -14.78 8.83 -7.89
N ILE A 66 -14.07 7.88 -7.30
CA ILE A 66 -14.68 6.67 -6.69
C ILE A 66 -15.52 7.06 -5.46
N ILE A 67 -14.98 7.92 -4.60
CA ILE A 67 -15.68 8.38 -3.38
C ILE A 67 -16.92 9.21 -3.72
N SER A 68 -16.85 10.07 -4.75
CA SER A 68 -18.00 10.86 -5.21
C SER A 68 -19.07 10.03 -5.92
N GLY A 69 -18.74 8.80 -6.33
CA GLY A 69 -19.64 7.90 -7.04
C GLY A 69 -19.64 8.07 -8.55
N ASP A 70 -18.76 8.90 -9.09
CA ASP A 70 -18.62 9.11 -10.54
C ASP A 70 -17.96 7.90 -11.24
N LEU A 71 -17.13 7.18 -10.51
CA LEU A 71 -16.45 5.96 -10.96
C LEU A 71 -16.89 4.78 -10.07
N GLN A 72 -17.59 3.82 -10.66
CA GLN A 72 -18.14 2.67 -9.92
C GLN A 72 -17.43 1.36 -10.23
N ASP A 73 -16.64 1.30 -11.28
CA ASP A 73 -16.00 0.07 -11.75
C ASP A 73 -14.61 -0.19 -11.15
N LEU A 74 -14.11 0.70 -10.31
CA LEU A 74 -12.80 0.62 -9.69
C LEU A 74 -12.92 0.44 -8.18
N LEU A 75 -12.19 -0.53 -7.66
CA LEU A 75 -12.07 -0.78 -6.22
C LEU A 75 -10.62 -0.70 -5.80
N LEU A 76 -10.32 0.21 -4.88
CA LEU A 76 -9.03 0.21 -4.20
C LEU A 76 -9.15 -0.64 -2.93
N ASN A 77 -8.38 -1.72 -2.87
CA ASN A 77 -8.27 -2.57 -1.70
C ASN A 77 -6.82 -2.57 -1.23
N ASP A 78 -6.59 -2.00 -0.08
CA ASP A 78 -5.27 -1.91 0.54
C ASP A 78 -5.17 -2.88 1.73
N VAL A 79 -3.98 -3.07 2.25
CA VAL A 79 -3.71 -3.94 3.40
C VAL A 79 -2.96 -3.18 4.49
N THR A 80 -3.15 -3.63 5.74
CA THR A 80 -2.40 -3.06 6.86
C THR A 80 -0.92 -3.42 6.76
N PRO A 81 0.00 -2.44 6.81
CA PRO A 81 1.44 -2.70 6.72
C PRO A 81 2.02 -3.31 7.99
N LEU A 82 1.36 -3.10 9.13
CA LEU A 82 1.76 -3.56 10.45
C LEU A 82 0.57 -4.14 11.20
N SER A 83 0.84 -5.06 12.13
CA SER A 83 -0.18 -5.53 13.06
C SER A 83 -0.55 -4.43 14.05
N LEU A 84 -1.84 -4.24 14.28
CA LEU A 84 -2.38 -3.33 15.28
C LEU A 84 -2.82 -4.11 16.50
N GLY A 85 -2.48 -3.64 17.69
CA GLY A 85 -2.81 -4.32 18.92
C GLY A 85 -2.91 -3.39 20.11
N LEU A 86 -3.37 -3.94 21.21
CA LEU A 86 -3.41 -3.27 22.52
C LEU A 86 -2.33 -3.83 23.41
N GLU A 87 -1.64 -2.94 24.09
CA GLU A 87 -0.75 -3.33 25.19
C GLU A 87 -1.60 -3.78 26.38
N THR A 88 -1.31 -4.96 26.88
CA THR A 88 -1.97 -5.54 28.05
C THR A 88 -1.09 -5.45 29.29
N ILE A 89 -1.68 -5.73 30.45
CA ILE A 89 -0.95 -5.78 31.72
C ILE A 89 0.23 -6.76 31.60
N GLY A 90 1.43 -6.28 31.90
CA GLY A 90 2.66 -7.05 31.76
C GLY A 90 3.47 -6.77 30.48
N GLY A 91 3.10 -5.74 29.70
CA GLY A 91 3.83 -5.30 28.51
C GLY A 91 3.67 -6.23 27.29
N LEU A 92 2.68 -7.11 27.32
CA LEU A 92 2.36 -7.98 26.19
C LEU A 92 1.39 -7.30 25.23
N MET A 93 1.69 -7.35 23.95
CA MET A 93 0.80 -6.84 22.89
C MET A 93 -0.20 -7.91 22.47
N LYS A 94 -1.49 -7.63 22.65
CA LYS A 94 -2.55 -8.46 22.06
C LYS A 94 -2.89 -7.89 20.67
N VAL A 95 -2.56 -8.64 19.63
CA VAL A 95 -2.88 -8.27 18.26
C VAL A 95 -4.40 -8.31 18.05
N LEU A 96 -4.96 -7.21 17.55
CA LEU A 96 -6.38 -7.08 17.18
C LEU A 96 -6.57 -7.20 15.67
N ILE A 97 -5.70 -6.53 14.89
CA ILE A 97 -5.69 -6.55 13.44
C ILE A 97 -4.31 -7.01 13.01
N PRO A 98 -4.15 -8.20 12.44
CA PRO A 98 -2.85 -8.67 11.97
C PRO A 98 -2.40 -7.88 10.73
N ARG A 99 -1.09 -7.84 10.52
CA ARG A 99 -0.48 -7.34 9.28
C ARG A 99 -1.09 -8.04 8.06
N ASN A 100 -1.15 -7.33 6.93
CA ASN A 100 -1.72 -7.80 5.67
C ASN A 100 -3.24 -8.07 5.72
N THR A 101 -3.95 -7.45 6.66
CA THR A 101 -5.41 -7.49 6.68
C THR A 101 -5.98 -6.50 5.66
N PRO A 102 -6.88 -6.94 4.75
CA PRO A 102 -7.50 -6.06 3.78
C PRO A 102 -8.28 -4.91 4.44
N CYS A 103 -8.09 -3.70 3.91
CA CYS A 103 -8.76 -2.49 4.36
C CYS A 103 -9.65 -1.95 3.24
N LEU A 104 -10.93 -1.74 3.53
CA LEU A 104 -11.83 -1.05 2.62
C LEU A 104 -11.79 0.45 2.92
N LEU A 105 -11.01 1.19 2.14
CA LEU A 105 -10.75 2.62 2.37
C LEU A 105 -11.95 3.53 2.17
N TYR A 106 -13.01 3.06 1.53
CA TYR A 106 -14.23 3.85 1.31
C TYR A 106 -15.28 3.69 2.41
N THR A 107 -15.05 2.87 3.42
CA THR A 107 -15.88 2.90 4.61
C THR A 107 -15.59 4.20 5.32
N SER A 108 -16.38 5.18 4.97
CA SER A 108 -16.48 6.52 5.46
C SER A 108 -15.73 6.80 6.77
N PRO A 109 -14.78 7.70 6.78
CA PRO A 109 -14.28 8.27 8.03
C PRO A 109 -15.39 9.10 8.66
N SER A 110 -16.27 8.45 9.42
CA SER A 110 -17.20 9.19 10.27
C SER A 110 -16.41 9.75 11.46
N PRO A 111 -16.87 10.83 12.10
CA PRO A 111 -16.27 11.31 13.34
C PRO A 111 -16.20 10.26 14.45
N ARG A 112 -16.98 9.19 14.33
CA ARG A 112 -16.91 8.01 15.21
C ARG A 112 -15.68 7.17 14.96
N ASP A 113 -15.27 7.00 13.71
CA ASP A 113 -14.10 6.20 13.35
C ASP A 113 -12.82 6.88 13.82
N GLU A 114 -12.77 8.21 13.79
CA GLU A 114 -11.68 8.97 14.38
C GLU A 114 -11.59 8.76 15.91
N LYS A 115 -12.72 8.67 16.60
CA LYS A 115 -12.73 8.37 18.05
C LYS A 115 -12.28 6.96 18.34
N VAL A 116 -12.69 5.98 17.53
CA VAL A 116 -12.27 4.59 17.68
C VAL A 116 -10.78 4.45 17.38
N SER A 117 -10.26 5.13 16.36
CA SER A 117 -8.83 5.11 16.03
C SER A 117 -7.96 5.76 17.12
N ARG A 118 -8.51 6.68 17.92
CA ARG A 118 -7.84 7.29 19.08
C ARG A 118 -7.89 6.46 20.34
N MET A 119 -8.84 5.56 20.47
CA MET A 119 -8.97 4.70 21.67
C MET A 119 -7.73 3.85 21.95
N PRO A 120 -7.05 3.22 20.99
CA PRO A 120 -5.85 2.45 21.25
C PRO A 120 -4.67 3.28 21.76
N SER A 121 -4.60 4.55 21.43
CA SER A 121 -3.53 5.44 21.87
C SER A 121 -3.80 6.11 23.23
N SER A 122 -5.03 6.04 23.71
CA SER A 122 -5.45 6.63 25.00
C SER A 122 -5.65 5.59 26.10
N ALA A 123 -5.56 4.33 25.76
CA ALA A 123 -5.60 3.21 26.68
C ALA A 123 -4.19 2.76 27.05
#